data_7f80deab5f7021a3988b95d843b5d9ee
#
_entry.id   7f80deab5f7021a3988b95d843b5d9ee
#
_cell.length_a   1.000
_cell.length_b   1.000
_cell.length_c   1.000
_cell.angle_alpha   90.00
_cell.angle_beta   90.00
_cell.angle_gamma   90.00
#
_symmetry.space_group_name_H-M   'P 1'
#
loop_
_entity.id
_entity.type
_entity.pdbx_description
1 polymer ?
#
loop_
_entity_poly.entity_id
_entity_poly.type
_entity_poly.pdbx_seq_one_letter_code
_entity_poly.pdbx_strand_id
1 'polypeptide(L)'
;MPRETTRRRVLAGVLAAGTGGLALSSASDLLGQFAPLSGSTWNSTGRELPDSVDSPYGGADVRVDEYGVPHIEADDEEGAYFAVGYVQAFDRLFQMDLQRRVMRGKLSEVVGDATLESDEFNVSMDFLGAAEANWEYVQGTEAAPPIEAYVDGVNAAMENEALPLEFELLGYEPEEWTPVDSMLMAKQISWNLTGGFVELRRALVADRLGEDAAELLFPRRFDHDSPILRDELDAERLDASSSSEG
;
A
#
# COMPACT_ATOMS: atom_id res chain seq x y z
N MET A 1 30.85 -18.90 1.78
CA MET A 1 30.73 -18.72 0.33
C MET A 1 29.38 -19.17 -0.23
N PRO A 2 28.23 -18.60 0.17
CA PRO A 2 26.94 -18.87 -0.50
C PRO A 2 26.33 -17.66 -1.24
N ARG A 3 27.00 -16.48 -1.24
CA ARG A 3 26.37 -15.26 -1.80
C ARG A 3 26.48 -15.09 -3.32
N GLU A 4 27.46 -15.68 -3.98
CA GLU A 4 27.60 -15.55 -5.44
C GLU A 4 26.61 -16.41 -6.24
N THR A 5 26.22 -17.56 -5.70
CA THR A 5 25.25 -18.45 -6.36
C THR A 5 23.84 -17.89 -6.39
N THR A 6 23.47 -17.06 -5.42
CA THR A 6 22.13 -16.45 -5.34
C THR A 6 21.98 -15.30 -6.35
N ARG A 7 23.01 -14.45 -6.50
CA ARG A 7 23.01 -13.35 -7.48
C ARG A 7 22.98 -13.86 -8.93
N ARG A 8 23.75 -14.91 -9.24
CA ARG A 8 23.72 -15.56 -10.56
C ARG A 8 22.38 -16.21 -10.87
N ARG A 9 21.68 -16.77 -9.87
CA ARG A 9 20.35 -17.36 -10.05
C ARG A 9 19.25 -16.32 -10.22
N VAL A 10 19.33 -15.16 -9.55
CA VAL A 10 18.42 -14.05 -9.76
C VAL A 10 18.61 -13.44 -11.15
N LEU A 11 19.85 -13.18 -11.55
CA LEU A 11 20.15 -12.70 -12.91
C LEU A 11 19.77 -13.71 -13.99
N ALA A 12 19.99 -15.00 -13.78
CA ALA A 12 19.55 -16.04 -14.69
C ALA A 12 18.03 -16.22 -14.69
N GLY A 13 17.34 -15.93 -13.58
CA GLY A 13 15.88 -15.92 -13.47
C GLY A 13 15.27 -14.76 -14.25
N VAL A 14 15.82 -13.57 -14.13
CA VAL A 14 15.41 -12.40 -14.92
C VAL A 14 15.67 -12.60 -16.41
N LEU A 15 16.80 -13.22 -16.79
CA LEU A 15 17.11 -13.57 -18.17
C LEU A 15 16.23 -14.72 -18.70
N ALA A 16 15.85 -15.68 -17.86
CA ALA A 16 14.99 -16.81 -18.26
C ALA A 16 13.51 -16.43 -18.35
N ALA A 17 13.03 -15.49 -17.54
CA ALA A 17 11.70 -14.90 -17.68
C ALA A 17 11.57 -14.06 -18.97
N GLY A 18 12.70 -13.52 -19.46
CA GLY A 18 12.76 -12.75 -20.72
C GLY A 18 12.77 -13.57 -22.01
N THR A 19 12.85 -14.92 -21.96
CA THR A 19 12.88 -15.75 -23.17
C THR A 19 11.50 -16.01 -23.81
N GLY A 20 10.44 -15.47 -23.23
CA GLY A 20 9.08 -15.40 -23.82
C GLY A 20 8.87 -14.12 -24.63
N GLY A 21 9.74 -13.81 -25.61
CA GLY A 21 9.41 -12.83 -26.67
C GLY A 21 9.88 -11.39 -26.46
N LEU A 22 10.70 -11.08 -25.46
CA LEU A 22 11.34 -9.77 -25.37
C LEU A 22 12.50 -9.69 -26.37
N ALA A 23 12.42 -8.74 -27.30
CA ALA A 23 13.47 -8.48 -28.28
C ALA A 23 14.81 -8.17 -27.57
N LEU A 24 15.92 -8.53 -28.21
CA LEU A 24 17.28 -8.24 -27.71
C LEU A 24 17.53 -6.74 -27.40
N SER A 25 16.72 -5.84 -27.98
CA SER A 25 16.73 -4.42 -27.67
C SER A 25 16.39 -4.12 -26.19
N SER A 26 15.40 -4.81 -25.61
CA SER A 26 14.97 -4.58 -24.21
C SER A 26 16.06 -4.98 -23.21
N ALA A 27 16.86 -6.00 -23.51
CA ALA A 27 17.97 -6.40 -22.64
C ALA A 27 19.14 -5.40 -22.70
N SER A 28 19.40 -4.80 -23.88
CA SER A 28 20.43 -3.77 -24.03
C SER A 28 20.02 -2.46 -23.36
N ASP A 29 18.74 -2.10 -23.40
CA ASP A 29 18.21 -0.91 -22.78
C ASP A 29 18.24 -1.04 -21.25
N LEU A 30 17.84 -2.21 -20.72
CA LEU A 30 17.96 -2.51 -19.29
C LEU A 30 19.43 -2.46 -18.83
N LEU A 31 20.35 -3.06 -19.57
CA LEU A 31 21.79 -3.03 -19.24
C LEU A 31 22.37 -1.61 -19.38
N GLY A 32 21.84 -0.81 -20.28
CA GLY A 32 22.21 0.61 -20.47
C GLY A 32 21.89 1.45 -19.25
N GLN A 33 20.79 1.18 -18.55
CA GLN A 33 20.41 1.87 -17.33
C GLN A 33 21.45 1.71 -16.20
N PHE A 34 22.18 0.60 -16.19
CA PHE A 34 23.27 0.34 -15.23
C PHE A 34 24.67 0.78 -15.72
N ALA A 35 24.76 1.50 -16.81
CA ALA A 35 26.06 1.95 -17.33
C ALA A 35 26.80 2.82 -16.28
N PRO A 36 28.10 2.59 -16.00
CA PRO A 36 28.80 3.14 -14.82
C PRO A 36 28.87 4.67 -14.71
N LEU A 37 28.61 5.42 -15.76
CA LEU A 37 28.72 6.89 -15.76
C LEU A 37 27.51 7.59 -16.40
N SER A 38 26.59 6.85 -16.95
CA SER A 38 25.49 7.41 -17.74
C SER A 38 24.16 6.67 -17.57
N GLY A 39 24.11 5.64 -16.74
CA GLY A 39 22.88 4.89 -16.49
C GLY A 39 21.92 5.65 -15.57
N SER A 40 20.64 5.66 -15.92
CA SER A 40 19.58 6.36 -15.17
C SER A 40 19.40 5.82 -13.76
N THR A 41 19.74 4.54 -13.51
CA THR A 41 19.65 3.94 -12.17
C THR A 41 20.50 4.65 -11.11
N TRP A 42 21.53 5.38 -11.53
CA TRP A 42 22.36 6.14 -10.60
C TRP A 42 21.69 7.41 -10.10
N ASN A 43 20.66 7.91 -10.79
CA ASN A 43 19.90 9.08 -10.37
C ASN A 43 19.09 8.79 -9.08
N SER A 44 18.68 7.55 -8.87
CA SER A 44 17.96 7.12 -7.66
C SER A 44 18.88 6.82 -6.48
N THR A 45 20.22 6.82 -6.70
CA THR A 45 21.20 6.63 -5.63
C THR A 45 21.63 8.00 -5.10
N GLY A 46 21.72 8.16 -3.79
CA GLY A 46 22.13 9.42 -3.18
C GLY A 46 20.99 10.45 -3.05
N ARG A 47 19.74 10.00 -3.09
CA ARG A 47 18.60 10.82 -2.69
C ARG A 47 18.74 11.15 -1.21
N GLU A 48 18.63 12.42 -0.88
CA GLU A 48 18.63 12.91 0.50
C GLU A 48 17.32 13.66 0.73
N LEU A 49 16.64 13.35 1.83
CA LEU A 49 15.43 14.06 2.21
C LEU A 49 15.81 15.51 2.58
N PRO A 50 15.15 16.53 2.04
CA PRO A 50 15.43 17.90 2.39
C PRO A 50 15.10 18.20 3.86
N ASP A 51 15.88 19.07 4.49
CA ASP A 51 15.66 19.52 5.88
C ASP A 51 14.41 20.40 6.04
N SER A 52 13.88 20.93 4.93
CA SER A 52 12.64 21.70 4.89
C SER A 52 11.92 21.50 3.58
N VAL A 53 10.59 21.57 3.62
CA VAL A 53 9.73 21.44 2.45
C VAL A 53 8.91 22.71 2.31
N ASP A 54 9.10 23.41 1.20
CA ASP A 54 8.27 24.56 0.83
C ASP A 54 6.93 24.10 0.25
N SER A 55 5.83 24.64 0.74
CA SER A 55 4.49 24.31 0.27
C SER A 55 3.64 25.57 0.05
N PRO A 56 2.56 25.49 -0.73
CA PRO A 56 1.59 26.56 -0.84
C PRO A 56 0.81 26.82 0.46
N TYR A 57 0.93 25.92 1.43
CA TYR A 57 0.24 25.96 2.74
C TYR A 57 1.14 26.45 3.88
N GLY A 58 2.37 26.83 3.62
CA GLY A 58 3.37 27.18 4.63
C GLY A 58 4.53 26.19 4.66
N GLY A 59 5.69 26.64 5.17
CA GLY A 59 6.88 25.81 5.27
C GLY A 59 6.75 24.74 6.36
N ALA A 60 7.44 23.64 6.18
CA ALA A 60 7.62 22.65 7.20
C ALA A 60 9.08 22.24 7.31
N ASP A 61 9.59 22.18 8.54
CA ASP A 61 10.91 21.64 8.86
C ASP A 61 10.82 20.11 8.98
N VAL A 62 11.77 19.42 8.37
CA VAL A 62 11.86 17.95 8.40
C VAL A 62 13.21 17.56 9.00
N ARG A 63 13.20 16.82 10.09
CA ARG A 63 14.41 16.33 10.74
C ARG A 63 14.33 14.82 10.89
N VAL A 64 15.31 14.12 10.37
CA VAL A 64 15.44 12.66 10.53
C VAL A 64 16.32 12.36 11.74
N ASP A 65 15.85 11.52 12.66
CA ASP A 65 16.60 11.11 13.83
C ASP A 65 17.58 9.96 13.55
N GLU A 66 18.31 9.54 14.58
CA GLU A 66 19.30 8.46 14.50
C GLU A 66 18.70 7.08 14.14
N TYR A 67 17.39 6.91 14.25
CA TYR A 67 16.64 5.70 13.87
C TYR A 67 16.04 5.79 12.47
N GLY A 68 16.23 6.91 11.78
CA GLY A 68 15.64 7.15 10.46
C GLY A 68 14.17 7.56 10.51
N VAL A 69 13.69 8.03 11.67
CA VAL A 69 12.30 8.50 11.81
C VAL A 69 12.23 9.98 11.47
N PRO A 70 11.40 10.39 10.48
CA PRO A 70 11.20 11.79 10.16
C PRO A 70 10.31 12.47 11.22
N HIS A 71 10.76 13.61 11.70
CA HIS A 71 10.04 14.53 12.57
C HIS A 71 9.68 15.76 11.75
N ILE A 72 8.39 16.07 11.67
CA ILE A 72 7.85 17.18 10.88
C ILE A 72 7.28 18.22 11.82
N GLU A 73 7.73 19.48 11.69
CA GLU A 73 7.24 20.63 12.42
C GLU A 73 6.74 21.67 11.40
N ALA A 74 5.47 22.04 11.47
CA ALA A 74 4.84 23.01 10.59
C ALA A 74 4.00 24.01 11.39
N ASP A 75 3.77 25.20 10.82
CA ASP A 75 3.01 26.26 11.48
C ASP A 75 1.47 26.01 11.40
N ASP A 76 1.02 25.22 10.44
CA ASP A 76 -0.41 24.91 10.22
C ASP A 76 -0.62 23.43 9.85
N GLU A 77 -1.88 23.01 9.86
CA GLU A 77 -2.28 21.62 9.63
C GLU A 77 -2.01 21.18 8.19
N GLU A 78 -2.39 22.00 7.21
CA GLU A 78 -2.21 21.70 5.80
C GLU A 78 -0.73 21.61 5.45
N GLY A 79 0.12 22.49 5.99
CA GLY A 79 1.58 22.42 5.82
C GLY A 79 2.17 21.13 6.39
N ALA A 80 1.66 20.68 7.54
CA ALA A 80 2.08 19.40 8.13
C ALA A 80 1.68 18.21 7.24
N TYR A 81 0.43 18.17 6.73
CA TYR A 81 -0.02 17.10 5.85
C TYR A 81 0.69 17.10 4.50
N PHE A 82 0.98 18.28 3.94
CA PHE A 82 1.80 18.38 2.75
C PHE A 82 3.18 17.77 2.97
N ALA A 83 3.86 18.13 4.03
CA ALA A 83 5.19 17.58 4.34
C ALA A 83 5.15 16.07 4.61
N VAL A 84 4.10 15.55 5.26
CA VAL A 84 3.89 14.11 5.42
C VAL A 84 3.75 13.42 4.07
N GLY A 85 2.96 13.98 3.15
CA GLY A 85 2.80 13.47 1.79
C GLY A 85 4.11 13.43 1.03
N TYR A 86 4.88 14.51 1.10
CA TYR A 86 6.20 14.63 0.47
C TYR A 86 7.17 13.58 1.00
N VAL A 87 7.31 13.46 2.32
CA VAL A 87 8.22 12.52 2.97
C VAL A 87 7.84 11.07 2.67
N GLN A 88 6.54 10.74 2.71
CA GLN A 88 6.08 9.40 2.38
C GLN A 88 6.34 9.03 0.92
N ALA A 89 6.10 9.95 0.00
CA ALA A 89 6.42 9.74 -1.41
C ALA A 89 7.93 9.62 -1.62
N PHE A 90 8.73 10.46 -0.98
CA PHE A 90 10.18 10.34 -1.02
C PHE A 90 10.63 8.92 -0.63
N ASP A 91 10.11 8.36 0.45
CA ASP A 91 10.53 7.07 0.99
C ASP A 91 9.85 5.86 0.33
N ARG A 92 8.58 5.98 -0.07
CA ARG A 92 7.69 4.85 -0.34
C ARG A 92 6.89 4.95 -1.63
N LEU A 93 7.21 5.88 -2.55
CA LEU A 93 6.40 6.11 -3.74
C LEU A 93 6.11 4.85 -4.54
N PHE A 94 7.12 4.00 -4.77
CA PHE A 94 6.91 2.75 -5.50
C PHE A 94 5.92 1.81 -4.78
N GLN A 95 6.05 1.67 -3.46
CA GLN A 95 5.11 0.86 -2.68
C GLN A 95 3.69 1.45 -2.72
N MET A 96 3.56 2.78 -2.64
CA MET A 96 2.28 3.49 -2.75
C MET A 96 1.64 3.24 -4.12
N ASP A 97 2.40 3.43 -5.21
CA ASP A 97 1.91 3.19 -6.57
C ASP A 97 1.51 1.73 -6.80
N LEU A 98 2.32 0.79 -6.33
CA LEU A 98 2.02 -0.62 -6.46
C LEU A 98 0.70 -0.99 -5.74
N GLN A 99 0.49 -0.47 -4.54
CA GLN A 99 -0.71 -0.73 -3.76
C GLN A 99 -1.97 -0.12 -4.40
N ARG A 100 -1.88 1.13 -4.91
CA ARG A 100 -3.03 1.72 -5.63
C ARG A 100 -3.37 0.94 -6.90
N ARG A 101 -2.35 0.41 -7.62
CA ARG A 101 -2.58 -0.45 -8.80
C ARG A 101 -3.27 -1.74 -8.43
N VAL A 102 -2.87 -2.40 -7.33
CA VAL A 102 -3.59 -3.56 -6.80
C VAL A 102 -5.07 -3.23 -6.57
N MET A 103 -5.35 -2.16 -5.83
CA MET A 103 -6.72 -1.80 -5.46
C MET A 103 -7.56 -1.29 -6.65
N ARG A 104 -6.91 -0.74 -7.68
CA ARG A 104 -7.55 -0.35 -8.95
C ARG A 104 -7.74 -1.53 -9.93
N GLY A 105 -7.15 -2.71 -9.64
CA GLY A 105 -7.11 -3.84 -10.57
C GLY A 105 -6.27 -3.56 -11.82
N LYS A 106 -5.12 -2.90 -11.65
CA LYS A 106 -4.18 -2.49 -12.71
C LYS A 106 -2.75 -3.00 -12.48
N LEU A 107 -2.57 -3.96 -11.57
CA LEU A 107 -1.25 -4.47 -11.26
C LEU A 107 -0.61 -5.18 -12.47
N SER A 108 -1.40 -5.89 -13.26
CA SER A 108 -0.93 -6.62 -14.44
C SER A 108 -0.35 -5.73 -15.54
N GLU A 109 -0.70 -4.44 -15.59
CA GLU A 109 -0.11 -3.47 -16.51
C GLU A 109 1.42 -3.31 -16.29
N VAL A 110 1.88 -3.51 -15.06
CA VAL A 110 3.29 -3.34 -14.67
C VAL A 110 3.98 -4.67 -14.46
N VAL A 111 3.32 -5.63 -13.79
CA VAL A 111 3.93 -6.91 -13.39
C VAL A 111 3.65 -8.02 -14.40
N GLY A 112 2.66 -7.85 -15.27
CA GLY A 112 2.28 -8.81 -16.31
C GLY A 112 1.18 -9.78 -15.89
N ASP A 113 0.86 -10.71 -16.78
CA ASP A 113 -0.30 -11.61 -16.73
C ASP A 113 -0.42 -12.44 -15.44
N ALA A 114 0.69 -12.62 -14.71
CA ALA A 114 0.70 -13.39 -13.46
C ALA A 114 -0.21 -12.80 -12.37
N THR A 115 -0.57 -11.52 -12.47
CA THR A 115 -1.41 -10.80 -11.51
C THR A 115 -2.82 -10.49 -12.02
N LEU A 116 -3.18 -10.99 -13.20
CA LEU A 116 -4.48 -10.71 -13.82
C LEU A 116 -5.66 -11.20 -12.97
N GLU A 117 -5.55 -12.36 -12.34
CA GLU A 117 -6.58 -12.88 -11.41
C GLU A 117 -6.80 -11.94 -10.21
N SER A 118 -5.73 -11.33 -9.71
CA SER A 118 -5.80 -10.32 -8.65
C SER A 118 -6.52 -9.06 -9.15
N ASP A 119 -6.23 -8.61 -10.36
CA ASP A 119 -6.87 -7.44 -10.95
C ASP A 119 -8.38 -7.69 -11.16
N GLU A 120 -8.75 -8.84 -11.72
CA GLU A 120 -10.15 -9.25 -11.88
C GLU A 120 -10.90 -9.29 -10.54
N PHE A 121 -10.27 -9.80 -9.50
CA PHE A 121 -10.83 -9.80 -8.15
C PHE A 121 -11.07 -8.38 -7.63
N ASN A 122 -10.05 -7.50 -7.67
CA ASN A 122 -10.16 -6.14 -7.14
C ASN A 122 -11.17 -5.27 -7.92
N VAL A 123 -11.25 -5.44 -9.25
CA VAL A 123 -12.28 -4.80 -10.07
C VAL A 123 -13.67 -5.32 -9.69
N SER A 124 -13.83 -6.63 -9.48
CA SER A 124 -15.11 -7.22 -9.09
C SER A 124 -15.59 -6.78 -7.71
N MET A 125 -14.66 -6.48 -6.79
CA MET A 125 -14.95 -5.93 -5.45
C MET A 125 -15.31 -4.45 -5.48
N ASP A 126 -15.04 -3.77 -6.59
CA ASP A 126 -15.35 -2.34 -6.81
C ASP A 126 -14.76 -1.41 -5.72
N PHE A 127 -13.51 -1.67 -5.31
CA PHE A 127 -12.84 -0.82 -4.33
C PHE A 127 -12.66 0.62 -4.84
N LEU A 128 -12.45 0.80 -6.15
CA LEU A 128 -12.32 2.11 -6.76
C LEU A 128 -13.62 2.91 -6.64
N GLY A 129 -14.76 2.35 -7.02
CA GLY A 129 -16.06 3.01 -6.89
C GLY A 129 -16.38 3.36 -5.43
N ALA A 130 -16.03 2.47 -4.49
CA ALA A 130 -16.17 2.77 -3.06
C ALA A 130 -15.25 3.90 -2.57
N ALA A 131 -14.04 4.05 -3.14
CA ALA A 131 -13.12 5.13 -2.82
C ALA A 131 -13.59 6.46 -3.42
N GLU A 132 -14.08 6.46 -4.66
CA GLU A 132 -14.67 7.62 -5.34
C GLU A 132 -15.87 8.16 -4.55
N ALA A 133 -16.80 7.27 -4.15
CA ALA A 133 -17.95 7.66 -3.33
C ALA A 133 -17.54 8.24 -1.97
N ASN A 134 -16.47 7.71 -1.35
CA ASN A 134 -15.94 8.27 -0.12
C ASN A 134 -15.38 9.67 -0.33
N TRP A 135 -14.62 9.88 -1.40
CA TRP A 135 -14.09 11.21 -1.69
C TRP A 135 -15.21 12.20 -2.01
N GLU A 136 -16.21 11.81 -2.78
CA GLU A 136 -17.39 12.65 -3.06
C GLU A 136 -18.09 13.11 -1.75
N TYR A 137 -18.16 12.24 -0.74
CA TYR A 137 -18.69 12.59 0.58
C TYR A 137 -17.76 13.53 1.36
N VAL A 138 -16.45 13.29 1.34
CA VAL A 138 -15.45 14.00 2.15
C VAL A 138 -15.10 15.38 1.60
N GLN A 139 -15.06 15.54 0.27
CA GLN A 139 -14.58 16.77 -0.40
C GLN A 139 -15.32 18.06 0.01
N GLY A 140 -16.52 17.95 0.60
CA GLY A 140 -17.28 19.09 1.10
C GLY A 140 -17.17 19.31 2.61
N THR A 141 -16.28 18.61 3.30
CA THR A 141 -16.11 18.65 4.76
C THR A 141 -14.78 19.29 5.15
N GLU A 142 -14.62 19.56 6.45
CA GLU A 142 -13.34 20.05 7.05
C GLU A 142 -12.18 19.05 6.91
N ALA A 143 -12.46 17.79 6.58
CA ALA A 143 -11.41 16.78 6.35
C ALA A 143 -10.78 16.85 4.95
N ALA A 144 -11.38 17.58 4.00
CA ALA A 144 -10.87 17.65 2.63
C ALA A 144 -9.53 18.41 2.53
N PRO A 145 -9.36 19.62 3.09
CA PRO A 145 -8.12 20.38 2.93
C PRO A 145 -6.86 19.64 3.37
N PRO A 146 -6.80 18.95 4.53
CA PRO A 146 -5.64 18.15 4.91
C PRO A 146 -5.33 17.00 3.92
N ILE A 147 -6.37 16.36 3.35
CA ILE A 147 -6.18 15.30 2.36
C ILE A 147 -5.65 15.87 1.04
N GLU A 148 -6.17 17.00 0.59
CA GLU A 148 -5.69 17.69 -0.60
C GLU A 148 -4.24 18.15 -0.42
N ALA A 149 -3.90 18.73 0.73
CA ALA A 149 -2.53 19.11 1.05
C ALA A 149 -1.55 17.91 1.06
N TYR A 150 -1.97 16.78 1.61
CA TYR A 150 -1.19 15.53 1.54
C TYR A 150 -0.96 15.08 0.09
N VAL A 151 -1.98 15.12 -0.75
CA VAL A 151 -1.91 14.77 -2.17
C VAL A 151 -0.93 15.69 -2.91
N ASP A 152 -1.03 16.99 -2.66
CA ASP A 152 -0.11 17.96 -3.25
C ASP A 152 1.34 17.71 -2.82
N GLY A 153 1.55 17.31 -1.56
CA GLY A 153 2.87 16.91 -1.06
C GLY A 153 3.44 15.68 -1.76
N VAL A 154 2.62 14.65 -1.98
CA VAL A 154 3.02 13.45 -2.76
C VAL A 154 3.43 13.84 -4.17
N ASN A 155 2.63 14.66 -4.85
CA ASN A 155 2.89 15.08 -6.22
C ASN A 155 4.10 16.00 -6.30
N ALA A 156 4.29 16.90 -5.33
CA ALA A 156 5.48 17.73 -5.25
C ALA A 156 6.78 16.89 -5.11
N ALA A 157 6.76 15.83 -4.33
CA ALA A 157 7.90 14.91 -4.27
C ALA A 157 8.15 14.19 -5.60
N MET A 158 7.10 13.79 -6.31
CA MET A 158 7.22 13.17 -7.64
C MET A 158 7.80 14.13 -8.69
N GLU A 159 7.53 15.42 -8.58
CA GLU A 159 8.03 16.43 -9.50
C GLU A 159 9.48 16.87 -9.19
N ASN A 160 9.82 16.96 -7.92
CA ASN A 160 11.07 17.56 -7.47
C ASN A 160 12.20 16.56 -7.20
N GLU A 161 11.84 15.29 -6.94
CA GLU A 161 12.79 14.26 -6.56
C GLU A 161 13.02 13.24 -7.68
N ALA A 162 14.19 12.62 -7.67
CA ALA A 162 14.42 11.48 -8.54
C ALA A 162 13.49 10.31 -8.14
N LEU A 163 12.89 9.66 -9.14
CA LEU A 163 12.01 8.52 -8.89
C LEU A 163 12.80 7.35 -8.25
N PRO A 164 12.14 6.53 -7.42
CA PRO A 164 12.68 5.26 -6.95
C PRO A 164 13.18 4.35 -8.08
N LEU A 165 14.23 3.59 -7.77
CA LEU A 165 14.90 2.71 -8.73
C LEU A 165 13.96 1.72 -9.42
N GLU A 166 12.91 1.29 -8.73
CA GLU A 166 11.95 0.31 -9.20
C GLU A 166 11.21 0.78 -10.47
N PHE A 167 10.90 2.07 -10.58
CA PHE A 167 10.25 2.65 -11.76
C PHE A 167 11.15 2.54 -12.99
N GLU A 168 12.43 2.83 -12.84
CA GLU A 168 13.42 2.67 -13.89
C GLU A 168 13.56 1.20 -14.33
N LEU A 169 13.62 0.28 -13.35
CA LEU A 169 13.78 -1.16 -13.64
C LEU A 169 12.57 -1.76 -14.34
N LEU A 170 11.38 -1.28 -14.04
CA LEU A 170 10.12 -1.74 -14.65
C LEU A 170 9.75 -0.96 -15.89
N GLY A 171 10.42 0.18 -16.15
CA GLY A 171 10.28 0.97 -17.37
C GLY A 171 8.94 1.70 -17.46
N TYR A 172 8.42 2.20 -16.34
CA TYR A 172 7.22 3.01 -16.32
C TYR A 172 7.35 4.21 -15.36
N GLU A 173 6.49 5.19 -15.51
CA GLU A 173 6.37 6.36 -14.64
C GLU A 173 5.07 6.26 -13.83
N PRO A 174 5.06 6.70 -12.55
CA PRO A 174 3.84 6.75 -11.77
C PRO A 174 2.89 7.82 -12.30
N GLU A 175 1.60 7.53 -12.28
CA GLU A 175 0.57 8.54 -12.50
C GLU A 175 0.50 9.49 -11.30
N GLU A 176 0.01 10.72 -11.51
CA GLU A 176 -0.28 11.68 -10.46
C GLU A 176 -1.15 11.07 -9.36
N TRP A 177 -0.81 11.39 -8.11
CA TRP A 177 -1.57 10.93 -6.96
C TRP A 177 -2.83 11.78 -6.78
N THR A 178 -3.95 11.17 -6.48
CA THR A 178 -5.24 11.84 -6.30
C THR A 178 -5.82 11.58 -4.90
N PRO A 179 -6.77 12.40 -4.42
CA PRO A 179 -7.47 12.13 -3.17
C PRO A 179 -8.15 10.74 -3.16
N VAL A 180 -8.63 10.26 -4.31
CA VAL A 180 -9.21 8.92 -4.45
C VAL A 180 -8.18 7.84 -4.15
N ASP A 181 -6.90 8.04 -4.50
CA ASP A 181 -5.83 7.09 -4.17
C ASP A 181 -5.61 6.99 -2.66
N SER A 182 -5.70 8.11 -1.94
CA SER A 182 -5.66 8.11 -0.47
C SER A 182 -6.85 7.37 0.13
N MET A 183 -8.06 7.51 -0.45
CA MET A 183 -9.24 6.74 -0.05
C MET A 183 -9.07 5.24 -0.35
N LEU A 184 -8.43 4.87 -1.46
CA LEU A 184 -8.09 3.48 -1.79
C LEU A 184 -7.17 2.85 -0.76
N MET A 185 -6.18 3.58 -0.24
CA MET A 185 -5.31 3.08 0.84
C MET A 185 -6.10 2.78 2.11
N ALA A 186 -7.06 3.63 2.47
CA ALA A 186 -7.97 3.39 3.59
C ALA A 186 -8.84 2.13 3.36
N LYS A 187 -9.33 1.90 2.13
CA LYS A 187 -10.05 0.66 1.78
C LYS A 187 -9.17 -0.56 1.88
N GLN A 188 -7.92 -0.47 1.42
CA GLN A 188 -6.96 -1.58 1.51
C GLN A 188 -6.72 -2.00 2.96
N ILE A 189 -6.48 -1.04 3.85
CA ILE A 189 -6.27 -1.31 5.26
C ILE A 189 -7.52 -1.96 5.85
N SER A 190 -8.70 -1.40 5.58
CA SER A 190 -9.97 -1.95 6.05
C SER A 190 -10.21 -3.38 5.56
N TRP A 191 -9.91 -3.65 4.28
CA TRP A 191 -10.02 -4.98 3.70
C TRP A 191 -9.06 -5.98 4.37
N ASN A 192 -7.80 -5.60 4.56
CA ASN A 192 -6.80 -6.44 5.21
C ASN A 192 -7.15 -6.75 6.67
N LEU A 193 -7.81 -5.83 7.37
CA LEU A 193 -8.24 -5.98 8.77
C LEU A 193 -9.61 -6.67 8.92
N THR A 194 -10.37 -6.86 7.85
CA THR A 194 -11.70 -7.49 7.89
C THR A 194 -11.63 -8.99 8.23
N GLY A 195 -10.45 -9.53 8.39
CA GLY A 195 -10.24 -10.93 8.69
C GLY A 195 -10.34 -11.81 7.44
N GLY A 196 -9.91 -12.86 7.26
CA GLY A 196 -9.92 -13.66 6.04
C GLY A 196 -11.23 -14.41 5.82
N PHE A 197 -11.23 -15.25 4.82
CA PHE A 197 -12.33 -16.18 4.50
C PHE A 197 -12.44 -17.35 5.51
N VAL A 198 -12.03 -17.16 6.76
CA VAL A 198 -12.04 -18.23 7.79
C VAL A 198 -13.46 -18.67 8.08
N GLU A 199 -14.38 -17.71 8.24
CA GLU A 199 -15.79 -18.03 8.51
C GLU A 199 -16.42 -18.78 7.34
N LEU A 200 -16.12 -18.38 6.10
CA LEU A 200 -16.59 -19.10 4.92
C LEU A 200 -16.01 -20.53 4.84
N ARG A 201 -14.69 -20.67 5.11
CA ARG A 201 -14.04 -22.00 5.15
C ARG A 201 -14.61 -22.87 6.25
N ARG A 202 -14.84 -22.28 7.43
CA ARG A 202 -15.51 -22.97 8.53
C ARG A 202 -16.90 -23.46 8.14
N ALA A 203 -17.72 -22.58 7.53
CA ALA A 203 -19.06 -22.93 7.07
C ALA A 203 -19.04 -24.05 6.01
N LEU A 204 -18.09 -24.02 5.06
CA LEU A 204 -17.94 -25.07 4.05
C LEU A 204 -17.51 -26.42 4.67
N VAL A 205 -16.67 -26.40 5.70
CA VAL A 205 -16.28 -27.63 6.43
C VAL A 205 -17.45 -28.16 7.25
N ALA A 206 -18.20 -27.28 7.92
CA ALA A 206 -19.39 -27.67 8.68
C ALA A 206 -20.45 -28.32 7.78
N ASP A 207 -20.70 -27.76 6.60
CA ASP A 207 -21.64 -28.30 5.61
C ASP A 207 -21.23 -29.69 5.10
N ARG A 208 -19.93 -29.91 4.87
CA ARG A 208 -19.42 -31.14 4.26
C ARG A 208 -19.05 -32.25 5.25
N LEU A 209 -18.53 -31.88 6.41
CA LEU A 209 -17.92 -32.79 7.38
C LEU A 209 -18.55 -32.73 8.78
N GLY A 210 -19.50 -31.81 8.99
CA GLY A 210 -20.16 -31.58 10.27
C GLY A 210 -19.48 -30.53 11.16
N GLU A 211 -20.23 -30.04 12.15
CA GLU A 211 -19.77 -29.00 13.10
C GLU A 211 -18.56 -29.42 13.91
N ASP A 212 -18.48 -30.68 14.32
CA ASP A 212 -17.34 -31.20 15.10
C ASP A 212 -16.03 -31.07 14.33
N ALA A 213 -16.06 -31.35 13.03
CA ALA A 213 -14.91 -31.20 12.15
C ALA A 213 -14.56 -29.71 11.95
N ALA A 214 -15.56 -28.86 11.83
CA ALA A 214 -15.37 -27.42 11.70
C ALA A 214 -14.76 -26.83 12.98
N GLU A 215 -15.22 -27.23 14.16
CA GLU A 215 -14.67 -26.78 15.43
C GLU A 215 -13.23 -27.28 15.65
N LEU A 216 -12.91 -28.51 15.23
CA LEU A 216 -11.57 -29.05 15.30
C LEU A 216 -10.57 -28.33 14.39
N LEU A 217 -10.97 -28.02 13.15
CA LEU A 217 -10.09 -27.41 12.13
C LEU A 217 -10.05 -25.88 12.20
N PHE A 218 -11.14 -25.26 12.62
CA PHE A 218 -11.31 -23.82 12.74
C PHE A 218 -12.00 -23.47 14.06
N PRO A 219 -11.32 -23.71 15.21
CA PRO A 219 -11.92 -23.44 16.51
C PRO A 219 -12.20 -21.94 16.65
N ARG A 220 -13.33 -21.59 17.25
CA ARG A 220 -13.69 -20.21 17.55
C ARG A 220 -12.87 -19.64 18.70
N ARG A 221 -12.45 -20.49 19.61
CA ARG A 221 -11.59 -20.15 20.75
C ARG A 221 -10.61 -21.27 20.99
N PHE A 222 -9.42 -20.93 21.47
CA PHE A 222 -8.46 -21.87 21.99
C PHE A 222 -8.52 -21.84 23.52
N ASP A 223 -8.21 -22.95 24.17
CA ASP A 223 -8.22 -23.07 25.65
C ASP A 223 -7.26 -22.07 26.33
N HIS A 224 -6.25 -21.60 25.62
CA HIS A 224 -5.28 -20.62 26.10
C HIS A 224 -5.63 -19.16 25.77
N ASP A 225 -6.73 -18.91 25.10
CA ASP A 225 -7.17 -17.56 24.80
C ASP A 225 -7.57 -16.82 26.07
N SER A 226 -7.08 -15.59 26.23
CA SER A 226 -7.48 -14.66 27.27
C SER A 226 -8.32 -13.53 26.66
N PRO A 227 -9.63 -13.68 26.52
CA PRO A 227 -10.46 -12.63 25.94
C PRO A 227 -10.45 -11.38 26.82
N ILE A 228 -10.42 -10.21 26.17
CA ILE A 228 -10.43 -8.90 26.84
C ILE A 228 -11.75 -8.72 27.61
N LEU A 229 -12.86 -9.21 27.04
CA LEU A 229 -14.18 -9.22 27.69
C LEU A 229 -14.40 -10.59 28.34
N ARG A 230 -14.69 -10.58 29.63
CA ARG A 230 -15.05 -11.80 30.36
C ARG A 230 -16.52 -12.12 30.09
N ASP A 231 -16.86 -13.42 30.03
CA ASP A 231 -18.22 -13.90 29.76
C ASP A 231 -19.28 -13.32 30.72
N GLU A 232 -18.87 -13.01 31.97
CA GLU A 232 -19.73 -12.36 32.98
C GLU A 232 -20.19 -10.93 32.59
N LEU A 233 -19.35 -10.19 31.86
CA LEU A 233 -19.70 -8.84 31.37
C LEU A 233 -20.61 -8.88 30.14
N ASP A 234 -20.54 -9.95 29.36
CA ASP A 234 -21.39 -10.13 28.19
C ASP A 234 -22.82 -10.53 28.61
N ALA A 235 -22.97 -11.35 29.64
CA ALA A 235 -24.28 -11.71 30.18
C ALA A 235 -25.02 -10.51 30.80
N GLU A 236 -24.35 -9.67 31.59
CA GLU A 236 -24.95 -8.44 32.16
C GLU A 236 -25.36 -7.42 31.09
N ARG A 237 -24.61 -7.30 29.98
CA ARG A 237 -24.95 -6.40 28.88
C ARG A 237 -26.15 -6.89 28.08
N LEU A 238 -26.26 -8.17 27.84
CA LEU A 238 -27.41 -8.76 27.14
C LEU A 238 -28.69 -8.63 27.97
N ASP A 239 -28.62 -8.83 29.29
CA ASP A 239 -29.74 -8.63 30.21
C ASP A 239 -30.15 -7.16 30.32
N ALA A 240 -29.19 -6.22 30.33
CA ALA A 240 -29.46 -4.80 30.34
C ALA A 240 -30.10 -4.28 29.02
N SER A 241 -29.75 -4.86 27.87
CA SER A 241 -30.37 -4.50 26.58
C SER A 241 -31.80 -5.04 26.45
N SER A 242 -32.08 -6.22 27.01
CA SER A 242 -33.42 -6.81 27.00
C SER A 242 -34.41 -6.12 27.94
N SER A 243 -33.92 -5.42 28.99
CA SER A 243 -34.72 -4.69 29.96
C SER A 243 -35.05 -3.24 29.58
N SER A 244 -34.46 -2.72 28.48
CA SER A 244 -34.72 -1.36 27.98
C SER A 244 -35.82 -1.25 26.90
N GLU A 245 -36.40 -2.38 26.48
CA GLU A 245 -37.51 -2.44 25.49
C GLU A 245 -38.88 -2.81 26.09
N GLY A 246 -39.08 -2.54 27.39
CA GLY A 246 -40.34 -2.74 28.11
C GLY A 246 -41.09 -1.46 28.40
#